data_75b2bc3cd7ea3446b96273dd020641af
#
_entry.id   75b2bc3cd7ea3446b96273dd020641af
#
_cell.length_a   1.000
_cell.length_b   1.000
_cell.length_c   1.000
_cell.angle_alpha   90.00
_cell.angle_beta   90.00
_cell.angle_gamma   90.00
#
_symmetry.space_group_name_H-M   'P 1'
#
loop_
_entity.id
_entity.type
_entity.pdbx_description
1 polymer ?
#
loop_
_entity_poly.entity_id
_entity_poly.type
_entity_poly.pdbx_seq_one_letter_code
_entity_poly.pdbx_strand_id
1 'polypeptide(L)'
;MDTTFHYDVIVIGAGHAGCEAASAAARMGARTVLITMDMNKIAQMSCNPAVGGIAKGQIVREVDALGGQMGEVTDATAVQFRMLNRSKGPAMWSPRAQCDRIRFIGEWRRRVENTDGLDIWQDEVTEILTRDGQACGVRTIWGAEFRAPSIVITAGTFLNGLMHIGRKTVAGGRCAEPASTFLTASLADLGIEHQRMKTGTPVRIDARSVHFDEMEIQPGENDFHRFSFVSDHRPLPQLHCWTCETNPEVHRVLRSGLEDSPLFNGQIQSIGPRYCPSIETKLVTFAGRDSHPLFLEPEGIDTNELYLNGFSSSLPMHVQIEALKQIPCFRDLRVYRPGYAIEYDFFPPTQLHHTLESKRVGGLFFAGQVNGTTGYEEAAGQGIVAGINAALRCAGNSSFTLRRDEAYIGVLIDDLVTKGVDEPYRMFTSRAEYRILLRQDNADARLTPYAERFGTATPERCRRFRQKQNAIGALLEAARTTHLKPTEVNALLERKGSQTLKHGAKLFELIARPELSLSDFQALREVQAVDAFFQPLELLDTDRDETIEAAEVLIKYDGYIARERQLADKMQRLEDLKIRGRFDYNALTQLSTEARQKLSAIDPETLAQASRIPGVSPSDISVLLVLMGR
;
A
#
# COMPACT_ATOMS: atom_id res chain seq x y z
N MET A 1 -41.44 -9.26 -10.48
CA MET A 1 -41.01 -7.90 -10.06
C MET A 1 -39.61 -7.72 -10.58
N ASP A 2 -39.38 -6.64 -11.30
CA ASP A 2 -38.05 -6.31 -11.83
C ASP A 2 -37.20 -5.80 -10.65
N THR A 3 -36.14 -6.53 -10.25
CA THR A 3 -35.21 -6.16 -9.17
C THR A 3 -33.98 -5.47 -9.76
N THR A 4 -34.22 -4.38 -10.51
CA THR A 4 -33.16 -3.59 -11.13
C THR A 4 -32.90 -2.31 -10.35
N PHE A 5 -31.63 -2.10 -9.94
CA PHE A 5 -31.15 -0.92 -9.21
C PHE A 5 -30.22 -0.09 -10.10
N HIS A 6 -30.24 1.24 -9.95
CA HIS A 6 -29.45 2.14 -10.78
C HIS A 6 -28.47 2.96 -9.95
N TYR A 7 -27.19 2.92 -10.32
CA TYR A 7 -26.08 3.64 -9.71
C TYR A 7 -25.20 4.27 -10.78
N ASP A 8 -24.25 5.07 -10.37
CA ASP A 8 -23.21 5.61 -11.22
C ASP A 8 -21.96 4.71 -11.18
N VAL A 9 -21.64 4.18 -9.99
CA VAL A 9 -20.49 3.28 -9.77
C VAL A 9 -20.93 2.04 -8.98
N ILE A 10 -20.52 0.87 -9.44
CA ILE A 10 -20.63 -0.40 -8.70
C ILE A 10 -19.22 -0.84 -8.30
N VAL A 11 -19.03 -1.18 -7.03
CA VAL A 11 -17.79 -1.76 -6.52
C VAL A 11 -18.05 -3.17 -6.03
N ILE A 12 -17.29 -4.15 -6.55
CA ILE A 12 -17.44 -5.58 -6.23
C ILE A 12 -16.33 -6.00 -5.26
N GLY A 13 -16.70 -6.37 -4.04
CA GLY A 13 -15.79 -6.78 -2.98
C GLY A 13 -15.46 -5.65 -2.01
N ALA A 14 -15.69 -5.88 -0.71
CA ALA A 14 -15.45 -4.91 0.36
C ALA A 14 -14.11 -5.15 1.09
N GLY A 15 -13.05 -5.49 0.35
CA GLY A 15 -11.67 -5.47 0.85
C GLY A 15 -11.12 -4.04 0.92
N HIS A 16 -9.83 -3.88 1.24
CA HIS A 16 -9.19 -2.56 1.35
C HIS A 16 -9.32 -1.74 0.06
N ALA A 17 -9.16 -2.37 -1.11
CA ALA A 17 -9.34 -1.69 -2.40
C ALA A 17 -10.80 -1.24 -2.61
N GLY A 18 -11.76 -2.12 -2.30
CA GLY A 18 -13.18 -1.82 -2.51
C GLY A 18 -13.68 -0.72 -1.58
N CYS A 19 -13.28 -0.73 -0.32
CA CYS A 19 -13.64 0.31 0.64
C CYS A 19 -13.12 1.69 0.21
N GLU A 20 -11.86 1.78 -0.23
CA GLU A 20 -11.30 3.04 -0.73
C GLU A 20 -11.94 3.48 -2.04
N ALA A 21 -12.17 2.54 -2.98
CA ALA A 21 -12.80 2.87 -4.26
C ALA A 21 -14.23 3.38 -4.09
N ALA A 22 -15.04 2.69 -3.28
CA ALA A 22 -16.43 3.06 -3.04
C ALA A 22 -16.54 4.40 -2.31
N SER A 23 -15.72 4.59 -1.25
CA SER A 23 -15.70 5.83 -0.50
C SER A 23 -15.25 7.02 -1.34
N ALA A 24 -14.23 6.85 -2.18
CA ALA A 24 -13.74 7.91 -3.07
C ALA A 24 -14.80 8.30 -4.11
N ALA A 25 -15.42 7.32 -4.78
CA ALA A 25 -16.45 7.57 -5.77
C ALA A 25 -17.68 8.30 -5.17
N ALA A 26 -18.16 7.83 -4.02
CA ALA A 26 -19.29 8.44 -3.33
C ALA A 26 -19.00 9.89 -2.89
N ARG A 27 -17.82 10.15 -2.31
CA ARG A 27 -17.39 11.51 -1.91
C ARG A 27 -17.27 12.48 -3.09
N MET A 28 -17.01 11.97 -4.30
CA MET A 28 -17.04 12.76 -5.53
C MET A 28 -18.47 13.03 -6.05
N GLY A 29 -19.50 12.56 -5.33
CA GLY A 29 -20.91 12.75 -5.67
C GLY A 29 -21.51 11.69 -6.57
N ALA A 30 -20.80 10.60 -6.89
CA ALA A 30 -21.34 9.47 -7.64
C ALA A 30 -22.22 8.60 -6.71
N ARG A 31 -23.45 8.26 -7.15
CA ARG A 31 -24.26 7.26 -6.45
C ARG A 31 -23.58 5.91 -6.59
N THR A 32 -23.08 5.40 -5.48
CA THR A 32 -22.21 4.23 -5.46
C THR A 32 -22.84 3.09 -4.66
N VAL A 33 -22.71 1.85 -5.17
CA VAL A 33 -23.03 0.64 -4.39
C VAL A 33 -21.78 -0.21 -4.21
N LEU A 34 -21.56 -0.67 -2.98
CA LEU A 34 -20.53 -1.64 -2.61
C LEU A 34 -21.18 -3.00 -2.37
N ILE A 35 -20.91 -3.95 -3.28
CA ILE A 35 -21.46 -5.31 -3.19
C ILE A 35 -20.43 -6.24 -2.58
N THR A 36 -20.79 -6.95 -1.52
CA THR A 36 -19.91 -7.87 -0.81
C THR A 36 -20.62 -9.14 -0.38
N MET A 37 -19.89 -10.26 -0.33
CA MET A 37 -20.44 -11.55 0.10
C MET A 37 -20.74 -11.57 1.63
N ASP A 38 -19.99 -10.79 2.43
CA ASP A 38 -20.19 -10.71 3.88
C ASP A 38 -19.88 -9.30 4.41
N MET A 39 -20.90 -8.59 4.87
CA MET A 39 -20.78 -7.27 5.48
C MET A 39 -20.04 -7.27 6.82
N ASN A 40 -19.91 -8.44 7.49
CA ASN A 40 -19.17 -8.56 8.77
C ASN A 40 -17.66 -8.70 8.54
N LYS A 41 -17.20 -8.72 7.29
CA LYS A 41 -15.82 -8.92 6.87
C LYS A 41 -15.24 -7.73 6.09
N ILE A 42 -15.90 -6.58 6.14
CA ILE A 42 -15.46 -5.35 5.45
C ILE A 42 -14.03 -5.02 5.88
N ALA A 43 -13.13 -4.86 4.89
CA ALA A 43 -11.70 -4.60 5.05
C ALA A 43 -10.97 -5.52 6.03
N GLN A 44 -11.43 -6.79 6.18
CA GLN A 44 -10.78 -7.72 7.09
C GLN A 44 -9.31 -7.94 6.73
N MET A 45 -8.44 -7.81 7.73
CA MET A 45 -7.02 -8.18 7.63
C MET A 45 -6.88 -9.70 7.57
N SER A 46 -6.74 -10.25 6.36
CA SER A 46 -6.71 -11.71 6.13
C SER A 46 -5.38 -12.35 6.52
N CYS A 47 -4.30 -11.58 6.52
CA CYS A 47 -2.95 -12.02 6.87
C CYS A 47 -2.57 -11.44 8.24
N ASN A 48 -1.52 -10.62 8.33
CA ASN A 48 -1.08 -10.00 9.58
C ASN A 48 -2.01 -8.85 10.01
N PRO A 49 -2.18 -8.60 11.32
CA PRO A 49 -2.99 -7.50 11.85
C PRO A 49 -2.21 -6.17 11.85
N ALA A 50 -1.59 -5.81 10.74
CA ALA A 50 -0.74 -4.64 10.67
C ALA A 50 -0.92 -3.86 9.37
N VAL A 51 -0.77 -2.53 9.44
CA VAL A 51 -0.78 -1.59 8.32
C VAL A 51 0.56 -0.88 8.25
N GLY A 52 1.04 -0.61 7.04
CA GLY A 52 2.29 0.09 6.79
C GLY A 52 3.52 -0.83 6.75
N GLY A 53 4.68 -0.24 7.01
CA GLY A 53 5.97 -0.88 6.80
C GLY A 53 6.73 -0.27 5.63
N ILE A 54 7.88 -0.86 5.28
CA ILE A 54 8.81 -0.31 4.27
C ILE A 54 8.08 -0.08 2.93
N ALA A 55 8.09 1.16 2.44
CA ALA A 55 7.36 1.70 1.29
C ALA A 55 5.83 1.69 1.44
N LYS A 56 5.27 0.79 2.25
CA LYS A 56 3.83 0.64 2.43
C LYS A 56 3.25 1.76 3.29
N GLY A 57 3.98 2.16 4.34
CA GLY A 57 3.59 3.32 5.15
C GLY A 57 3.49 4.60 4.32
N GLN A 58 4.36 4.78 3.33
CA GLN A 58 4.29 5.87 2.36
C GLN A 58 3.00 5.81 1.55
N ILE A 59 2.61 4.62 1.05
CA ILE A 59 1.36 4.44 0.31
C ILE A 59 0.15 4.81 1.17
N VAL A 60 0.11 4.39 2.45
CA VAL A 60 -1.01 4.76 3.35
C VAL A 60 -1.11 6.27 3.53
N ARG A 61 0.02 6.96 3.72
CA ARG A 61 0.05 8.43 3.80
C ARG A 61 -0.42 9.09 2.49
N GLU A 62 -0.11 8.48 1.34
CA GLU A 62 -0.59 8.96 0.03
C GLU A 62 -2.08 8.70 -0.18
N VAL A 63 -2.59 7.53 0.22
CA VAL A 63 -4.03 7.23 0.22
C VAL A 63 -4.77 8.23 1.11
N ASP A 64 -4.27 8.49 2.31
CA ASP A 64 -4.84 9.49 3.22
C ASP A 64 -4.83 10.89 2.61
N ALA A 65 -3.73 11.31 2.01
CA ALA A 65 -3.60 12.62 1.35
C ALA A 65 -4.58 12.82 0.19
N LEU A 66 -4.93 11.73 -0.54
CA LEU A 66 -5.97 11.71 -1.57
C LEU A 66 -7.41 11.69 -1.00
N GLY A 67 -7.57 11.71 0.32
CA GLY A 67 -8.87 11.66 0.99
C GLY A 67 -9.36 10.25 1.30
N GLY A 68 -8.51 9.23 1.19
CA GLY A 68 -8.79 7.86 1.61
C GLY A 68 -8.92 7.74 3.14
N GLN A 69 -9.37 6.60 3.60
CA GLN A 69 -9.74 6.38 4.99
C GLN A 69 -8.83 5.42 5.75
N MET A 70 -7.99 4.64 5.05
CA MET A 70 -7.13 3.62 5.67
C MET A 70 -6.22 4.22 6.76
N GLY A 71 -5.68 5.42 6.55
CA GLY A 71 -4.86 6.11 7.55
C GLY A 71 -5.61 6.40 8.84
N GLU A 72 -6.80 6.97 8.74
CA GLU A 72 -7.65 7.29 9.88
C GLU A 72 -8.15 6.04 10.62
N VAL A 73 -8.53 4.98 9.88
CA VAL A 73 -8.93 3.70 10.48
C VAL A 73 -7.76 3.05 11.21
N THR A 74 -6.57 3.12 10.64
CA THR A 74 -5.35 2.63 11.27
C THR A 74 -5.07 3.35 12.58
N ASP A 75 -5.11 4.68 12.59
CA ASP A 75 -4.88 5.48 13.79
C ASP A 75 -5.93 5.21 14.89
N ALA A 76 -7.19 5.00 14.50
CA ALA A 76 -8.27 4.69 15.43
C ALA A 76 -8.17 3.29 16.08
N THR A 77 -7.42 2.38 15.46
CA THR A 77 -7.37 0.97 15.87
C THR A 77 -5.97 0.44 16.16
N ALA A 78 -4.96 1.31 16.08
CA ALA A 78 -3.57 0.97 16.35
C ALA A 78 -3.34 0.61 17.83
N VAL A 79 -2.75 -0.56 18.05
CA VAL A 79 -2.35 -1.07 19.37
C VAL A 79 -0.83 -1.10 19.54
N GLN A 80 -0.07 -0.83 18.50
CA GLN A 80 1.37 -0.60 18.53
C GLN A 80 1.79 0.21 17.32
N PHE A 81 2.71 1.15 17.50
CA PHE A 81 3.29 1.95 16.42
C PHE A 81 4.81 1.86 16.41
N ARG A 82 5.41 1.86 15.21
CA ARG A 82 6.85 1.98 14.99
C ARG A 82 7.16 2.74 13.70
N MET A 83 8.12 3.65 13.75
CA MET A 83 8.71 4.26 12.56
C MET A 83 9.92 3.44 12.10
N LEU A 84 9.76 2.63 11.07
CA LEU A 84 10.84 1.81 10.53
C LEU A 84 11.88 2.65 9.78
N ASN A 85 13.13 2.18 9.77
CA ASN A 85 14.25 2.80 9.06
C ASN A 85 14.61 4.22 9.51
N ARG A 86 14.35 4.62 10.75
CA ARG A 86 14.73 5.96 11.27
C ARG A 86 16.22 6.26 11.04
N SER A 87 17.12 5.30 11.23
CA SER A 87 18.56 5.44 11.03
C SER A 87 18.99 5.65 9.57
N LYS A 88 18.08 5.40 8.59
CA LYS A 88 18.37 5.51 7.15
C LYS A 88 17.94 6.84 6.54
N GLY A 89 17.41 7.75 7.35
CA GLY A 89 16.96 9.06 6.94
C GLY A 89 15.53 9.13 6.39
N PRO A 90 14.98 10.37 6.26
CA PRO A 90 13.57 10.64 5.98
C PRO A 90 13.01 10.00 4.69
N ALA A 91 13.84 9.83 3.66
CA ALA A 91 13.44 9.15 2.43
C ALA A 91 13.08 7.67 2.62
N MET A 92 13.52 7.07 3.73
CA MET A 92 13.33 5.67 4.06
C MET A 92 12.39 5.46 5.26
N TRP A 93 12.01 6.51 5.97
CA TRP A 93 11.10 6.42 7.10
C TRP A 93 9.77 5.84 6.66
N SER A 94 9.34 4.83 7.37
CA SER A 94 8.17 4.05 6.96
C SER A 94 7.33 3.72 8.20
N PRO A 95 6.19 4.39 8.41
CA PRO A 95 5.33 4.11 9.55
C PRO A 95 4.72 2.71 9.44
N ARG A 96 4.61 2.02 10.58
CA ARG A 96 3.95 0.72 10.71
C ARG A 96 3.18 0.68 12.02
N ALA A 97 1.91 0.25 11.96
CA ALA A 97 1.09 0.00 13.12
C ALA A 97 0.58 -1.44 13.16
N GLN A 98 0.60 -2.06 14.34
CA GLN A 98 -0.26 -3.20 14.65
C GLN A 98 -1.65 -2.66 14.97
N CYS A 99 -2.67 -3.31 14.47
CA CYS A 99 -4.06 -2.90 14.67
C CYS A 99 -4.85 -3.99 15.39
N ASP A 100 -5.84 -3.59 16.18
CA ASP A 100 -6.90 -4.49 16.63
C ASP A 100 -7.76 -4.86 15.42
N ARG A 101 -7.67 -6.11 14.97
CA ARG A 101 -8.33 -6.59 13.76
C ARG A 101 -9.86 -6.48 13.82
N ILE A 102 -10.47 -6.75 14.99
CA ILE A 102 -11.92 -6.69 15.15
C ILE A 102 -12.39 -5.24 15.11
N ARG A 103 -11.69 -4.35 15.82
CA ARG A 103 -11.98 -2.91 15.80
C ARG A 103 -11.75 -2.29 14.44
N PHE A 104 -10.74 -2.74 13.71
CA PHE A 104 -10.45 -2.29 12.34
C PHE A 104 -11.61 -2.60 11.38
N ILE A 105 -12.17 -3.82 11.42
CA ILE A 105 -13.36 -4.19 10.65
C ILE A 105 -14.55 -3.29 11.05
N GLY A 106 -14.80 -3.13 12.35
CA GLY A 106 -15.91 -2.32 12.86
C GLY A 106 -15.80 -0.85 12.47
N GLU A 107 -14.60 -0.28 12.54
CA GLU A 107 -14.35 1.13 12.16
C GLU A 107 -14.50 1.33 10.64
N TRP A 108 -14.00 0.42 9.80
CA TRP A 108 -14.24 0.47 8.36
C TRP A 108 -15.73 0.36 8.03
N ARG A 109 -16.43 -0.62 8.63
CA ARG A 109 -17.86 -0.77 8.42
C ARG A 109 -18.62 0.49 8.78
N ARG A 110 -18.36 1.06 9.96
CA ARG A 110 -18.97 2.32 10.40
C ARG A 110 -18.75 3.45 9.38
N ARG A 111 -17.54 3.54 8.81
CA ARG A 111 -17.21 4.60 7.84
C ARG A 111 -17.92 4.42 6.52
N VAL A 112 -17.93 3.22 5.94
CA VAL A 112 -18.61 2.99 4.66
C VAL A 112 -20.14 3.13 4.80
N GLU A 113 -20.72 2.67 5.92
CA GLU A 113 -22.16 2.83 6.21
C GLU A 113 -22.59 4.31 6.43
N ASN A 114 -21.66 5.18 6.84
CA ASN A 114 -21.90 6.61 7.06
C ASN A 114 -21.29 7.51 5.98
N THR A 115 -20.95 6.96 4.81
CA THR A 115 -20.52 7.75 3.66
C THR A 115 -21.73 8.11 2.80
N ASP A 116 -22.01 9.39 2.67
CA ASP A 116 -23.13 9.89 1.87
C ASP A 116 -23.01 9.43 0.42
N GLY A 117 -24.12 8.93 -0.16
CA GLY A 117 -24.16 8.45 -1.53
C GLY A 117 -23.58 7.05 -1.74
N LEU A 118 -23.23 6.34 -0.66
CA LEU A 118 -22.71 4.98 -0.69
C LEU A 118 -23.72 4.00 -0.07
N ASP A 119 -24.26 3.11 -0.90
CA ASP A 119 -25.08 1.99 -0.46
C ASP A 119 -24.24 0.71 -0.35
N ILE A 120 -24.62 -0.19 0.55
CA ILE A 120 -24.00 -1.51 0.70
C ILE A 120 -25.03 -2.59 0.40
N TRP A 121 -24.62 -3.60 -0.36
CA TRP A 121 -25.46 -4.75 -0.67
C TRP A 121 -24.70 -6.04 -0.39
N GLN A 122 -25.31 -6.94 0.37
CA GLN A 122 -24.71 -8.24 0.66
C GLN A 122 -25.22 -9.30 -0.31
N ASP A 123 -24.36 -9.65 -1.28
CA ASP A 123 -24.63 -10.69 -2.27
C ASP A 123 -23.32 -11.08 -3.00
N GLU A 124 -23.38 -12.14 -3.83
CA GLU A 124 -22.31 -12.54 -4.73
C GLU A 124 -22.62 -12.07 -6.15
N VAL A 125 -21.70 -11.30 -6.75
CA VAL A 125 -21.77 -10.94 -8.17
C VAL A 125 -21.26 -12.10 -9.02
N THR A 126 -22.08 -12.53 -9.98
CA THR A 126 -21.80 -13.68 -10.84
C THR A 126 -21.54 -13.31 -12.29
N GLU A 127 -22.03 -12.14 -12.75
CA GLU A 127 -21.95 -11.75 -14.17
C GLU A 127 -21.73 -10.24 -14.32
N ILE A 128 -20.88 -9.86 -15.28
CA ILE A 128 -20.73 -8.50 -15.76
C ILE A 128 -21.61 -8.31 -16.97
N LEU A 129 -22.51 -7.34 -16.93
CA LEU A 129 -23.39 -6.98 -18.02
C LEU A 129 -22.72 -5.92 -18.90
N THR A 130 -22.72 -6.16 -20.21
CA THR A 130 -22.11 -5.24 -21.19
C THR A 130 -23.06 -4.89 -22.32
N ARG A 131 -22.84 -3.73 -22.92
CA ARG A 131 -23.51 -3.29 -24.16
C ARG A 131 -22.49 -2.54 -25.01
N ASP A 132 -22.34 -2.92 -26.27
CA ASP A 132 -21.44 -2.27 -27.23
C ASP A 132 -20.00 -2.11 -26.74
N GLY A 133 -19.46 -3.16 -26.08
CA GLY A 133 -18.10 -3.15 -25.52
C GLY A 133 -17.91 -2.31 -24.25
N GLN A 134 -19.01 -1.82 -23.66
CA GLN A 134 -19.00 -1.02 -22.43
C GLN A 134 -19.69 -1.79 -21.29
N ALA A 135 -19.15 -1.70 -20.10
CA ALA A 135 -19.82 -2.17 -18.90
C ALA A 135 -21.12 -1.37 -18.67
N CYS A 136 -22.20 -2.06 -18.32
CA CYS A 136 -23.49 -1.43 -18.07
C CYS A 136 -24.21 -1.95 -16.82
N GLY A 137 -23.60 -2.86 -16.06
CA GLY A 137 -24.15 -3.39 -14.83
C GLY A 137 -23.58 -4.74 -14.43
N VAL A 138 -24.15 -5.29 -13.37
CA VAL A 138 -23.83 -6.63 -12.86
C VAL A 138 -25.11 -7.39 -12.52
N ARG A 139 -25.01 -8.73 -12.47
CA ARG A 139 -26.04 -9.60 -11.93
C ARG A 139 -25.47 -10.39 -10.76
N THR A 140 -26.29 -10.53 -9.72
CA THR A 140 -25.94 -11.31 -8.53
C THR A 140 -26.49 -12.73 -8.60
N ILE A 141 -26.05 -13.59 -7.67
CA ILE A 141 -26.46 -15.00 -7.61
C ILE A 141 -27.97 -15.16 -7.35
N TRP A 142 -28.59 -14.21 -6.67
CA TRP A 142 -30.04 -14.20 -6.44
C TRP A 142 -30.82 -13.56 -7.60
N GLY A 143 -30.14 -13.15 -8.68
CA GLY A 143 -30.74 -12.60 -9.88
C GLY A 143 -31.05 -11.10 -9.79
N ALA A 144 -30.63 -10.39 -8.77
CA ALA A 144 -30.73 -8.94 -8.72
C ALA A 144 -29.78 -8.31 -9.76
N GLU A 145 -30.27 -7.29 -10.48
CA GLU A 145 -29.46 -6.53 -11.44
C GLU A 145 -29.16 -5.13 -10.92
N PHE A 146 -27.89 -4.77 -10.97
CA PHE A 146 -27.41 -3.42 -10.68
C PHE A 146 -26.87 -2.81 -11.97
N ARG A 147 -27.38 -1.64 -12.35
CA ARG A 147 -27.00 -0.93 -13.56
C ARG A 147 -26.13 0.26 -13.24
N ALA A 148 -24.95 0.33 -13.87
CA ALA A 148 -24.03 1.47 -13.76
C ALA A 148 -23.07 1.50 -14.95
N PRO A 149 -22.61 2.69 -15.40
CA PRO A 149 -21.63 2.83 -16.48
C PRO A 149 -20.18 2.57 -16.02
N SER A 150 -19.93 2.45 -14.73
CA SER A 150 -18.59 2.14 -14.17
C SER A 150 -18.67 1.06 -13.12
N ILE A 151 -17.79 0.04 -13.26
CA ILE A 151 -17.71 -1.12 -12.37
C ILE A 151 -16.27 -1.30 -11.94
N VAL A 152 -16.03 -1.45 -10.62
CA VAL A 152 -14.69 -1.68 -10.05
C VAL A 152 -14.64 -3.07 -9.41
N ILE A 153 -13.75 -3.93 -9.90
CA ILE A 153 -13.54 -5.30 -9.39
C ILE A 153 -12.42 -5.31 -8.37
N THR A 154 -12.72 -5.74 -7.14
CA THR A 154 -11.77 -5.80 -6.00
C THR A 154 -11.88 -7.11 -5.23
N ALA A 155 -12.07 -8.23 -5.92
CA ALA A 155 -12.47 -9.53 -5.34
C ALA A 155 -11.38 -10.26 -4.51
N GLY A 156 -10.17 -9.71 -4.36
CA GLY A 156 -9.13 -10.26 -3.49
C GLY A 156 -8.70 -11.68 -3.86
N THR A 157 -8.78 -12.63 -2.91
CA THR A 157 -8.43 -14.04 -3.09
C THR A 157 -9.64 -14.95 -3.33
N PHE A 158 -10.81 -14.37 -3.63
CA PHE A 158 -12.06 -15.14 -3.65
C PHE A 158 -12.36 -15.79 -5.01
N LEU A 159 -11.87 -15.21 -6.14
CA LEU A 159 -12.13 -15.74 -7.47
C LEU A 159 -11.46 -17.11 -7.66
N ASN A 160 -12.29 -18.15 -7.79
CA ASN A 160 -11.85 -19.54 -7.82
C ASN A 160 -10.86 -19.89 -6.70
N GLY A 161 -11.07 -19.31 -5.51
CA GLY A 161 -10.20 -19.50 -4.35
C GLY A 161 -10.12 -20.96 -3.94
N LEU A 162 -8.89 -21.48 -3.76
CA LEU A 162 -8.64 -22.86 -3.38
C LEU A 162 -7.56 -22.90 -2.29
N MET A 163 -7.95 -23.29 -1.08
CA MET A 163 -7.04 -23.44 0.06
C MET A 163 -6.39 -24.81 0.09
N HIS A 164 -5.11 -24.87 0.49
CA HIS A 164 -4.31 -26.08 0.57
C HIS A 164 -3.69 -26.25 1.95
N ILE A 165 -3.84 -27.44 2.55
CA ILE A 165 -3.16 -27.88 3.77
C ILE A 165 -2.69 -29.32 3.53
N GLY A 166 -1.40 -29.53 3.34
CA GLY A 166 -0.88 -30.79 2.84
C GLY A 166 -1.54 -31.16 1.51
N ARG A 167 -1.94 -32.41 1.36
CA ARG A 167 -2.62 -32.90 0.15
C ARG A 167 -4.11 -32.53 0.07
N LYS A 168 -4.68 -31.95 1.17
CA LYS A 168 -6.11 -31.60 1.20
C LYS A 168 -6.35 -30.22 0.62
N THR A 169 -7.45 -30.10 -0.13
CA THR A 169 -7.90 -28.84 -0.71
C THR A 169 -9.33 -28.53 -0.28
N VAL A 170 -9.64 -27.24 -0.11
CA VAL A 170 -10.98 -26.74 0.18
C VAL A 170 -11.22 -25.48 -0.63
N ALA A 171 -12.32 -25.45 -1.40
CA ALA A 171 -12.72 -24.24 -2.09
C ALA A 171 -13.09 -23.15 -1.07
N GLY A 172 -12.54 -21.95 -1.26
CA GLY A 172 -12.80 -20.81 -0.38
C GLY A 172 -11.82 -19.69 -0.62
N GLY A 173 -12.25 -18.45 -0.38
CA GLY A 173 -11.39 -17.27 -0.47
C GLY A 173 -10.54 -17.05 0.79
N ARG A 174 -11.05 -17.49 1.94
CA ARG A 174 -10.40 -17.53 3.26
C ARG A 174 -10.95 -18.71 4.05
N CYS A 175 -10.29 -19.04 5.17
CA CYS A 175 -10.74 -20.10 6.06
C CYS A 175 -12.20 -19.84 6.51
N ALA A 176 -13.08 -20.82 6.24
CA ALA A 176 -14.51 -20.80 6.50
C ALA A 176 -15.32 -19.75 5.69
N GLU A 177 -14.77 -19.24 4.59
CA GLU A 177 -15.46 -18.32 3.68
C GLU A 177 -15.49 -18.91 2.26
N PRO A 178 -16.65 -18.90 1.56
CA PRO A 178 -16.80 -19.53 0.24
C PRO A 178 -15.95 -18.84 -0.83
N ALA A 179 -15.64 -19.55 -1.90
CA ALA A 179 -15.06 -18.98 -3.11
C ALA A 179 -16.16 -18.41 -4.00
N SER A 180 -15.83 -17.38 -4.81
CA SER A 180 -16.65 -16.91 -5.92
C SER A 180 -16.20 -17.63 -7.19
N THR A 181 -17.09 -18.41 -7.83
CA THR A 181 -16.72 -19.32 -8.92
C THR A 181 -17.25 -18.90 -10.29
N PHE A 182 -18.17 -17.94 -10.37
CA PHE A 182 -18.84 -17.56 -11.60
C PHE A 182 -18.22 -16.33 -12.28
N LEU A 183 -17.77 -15.36 -11.51
CA LEU A 183 -17.35 -14.05 -12.03
C LEU A 183 -16.14 -14.15 -12.99
N THR A 184 -15.16 -15.03 -12.71
CA THR A 184 -14.03 -15.24 -13.61
C THR A 184 -14.46 -15.73 -15.00
N ALA A 185 -15.41 -16.65 -15.07
CA ALA A 185 -15.94 -17.14 -16.35
C ALA A 185 -16.61 -16.01 -17.14
N SER A 186 -17.45 -15.20 -16.48
CA SER A 186 -18.07 -14.01 -17.09
C SER A 186 -17.03 -13.02 -17.63
N LEU A 187 -15.92 -12.80 -16.92
CA LEU A 187 -14.84 -11.94 -17.39
C LEU A 187 -14.07 -12.54 -18.56
N ALA A 188 -13.83 -13.86 -18.53
CA ALA A 188 -13.17 -14.57 -19.62
C ALA A 188 -14.00 -14.52 -20.92
N ASP A 189 -15.32 -14.64 -20.83
CA ASP A 189 -16.25 -14.50 -21.98
C ASP A 189 -16.17 -13.10 -22.61
N LEU A 190 -15.80 -12.07 -21.84
CA LEU A 190 -15.54 -10.72 -22.33
C LEU A 190 -14.11 -10.53 -22.89
N GLY A 191 -13.31 -11.61 -22.95
CA GLY A 191 -11.94 -11.60 -23.46
C GLY A 191 -10.91 -11.06 -22.47
N ILE A 192 -11.23 -11.00 -21.17
CA ILE A 192 -10.27 -10.64 -20.12
C ILE A 192 -9.47 -11.88 -19.75
N GLU A 193 -8.15 -11.82 -19.96
CA GLU A 193 -7.25 -12.91 -19.61
C GLU A 193 -7.06 -13.01 -18.09
N HIS A 194 -7.01 -14.23 -17.57
CA HIS A 194 -6.73 -14.50 -16.17
C HIS A 194 -5.67 -15.59 -16.01
N GLN A 195 -5.02 -15.59 -14.87
CA GLN A 195 -4.02 -16.57 -14.48
C GLN A 195 -4.17 -16.88 -12.99
N ARG A 196 -3.37 -17.83 -12.48
CA ARG A 196 -3.39 -18.22 -11.05
C ARG A 196 -2.20 -17.63 -10.31
N MET A 197 -2.46 -17.07 -9.12
CA MET A 197 -1.44 -16.71 -8.13
C MET A 197 -1.68 -17.40 -6.81
N LYS A 198 -0.64 -17.44 -5.99
CA LYS A 198 -0.65 -18.08 -4.67
C LYS A 198 -0.17 -17.12 -3.60
N THR A 199 -0.84 -17.15 -2.46
CA THR A 199 -0.34 -16.57 -1.21
C THR A 199 -0.55 -17.55 -0.06
N GLY A 200 -0.26 -17.15 1.18
CA GLY A 200 -0.45 -18.01 2.35
C GLY A 200 -0.56 -17.22 3.64
N THR A 201 -0.97 -17.92 4.68
CA THR A 201 -1.09 -17.38 6.04
C THR A 201 -0.55 -18.39 7.07
N PRO A 202 0.01 -17.94 8.20
CA PRO A 202 0.46 -18.82 9.26
C PRO A 202 -0.67 -19.26 10.19
N VAL A 203 -0.32 -20.12 11.13
CA VAL A 203 -1.19 -20.56 12.22
C VAL A 203 -1.67 -19.38 13.07
N ARG A 204 -2.82 -19.54 13.73
CA ARG A 204 -3.29 -18.66 14.81
C ARG A 204 -3.17 -19.40 16.13
N ILE A 205 -2.48 -18.78 17.08
CA ILE A 205 -2.10 -19.38 18.38
C ILE A 205 -2.99 -18.83 19.48
N ASP A 206 -3.35 -19.69 20.43
CA ASP A 206 -4.02 -19.31 21.67
C ASP A 206 -2.99 -18.80 22.69
N ALA A 207 -3.03 -17.51 23.01
CA ALA A 207 -2.11 -16.85 23.94
C ALA A 207 -2.01 -17.57 25.31
N ARG A 208 -3.08 -18.22 25.77
CA ARG A 208 -3.11 -18.96 27.03
C ARG A 208 -2.23 -20.21 27.06
N SER A 209 -1.68 -20.60 25.91
CA SER A 209 -0.78 -21.74 25.74
C SER A 209 0.66 -21.35 25.43
N VAL A 210 0.99 -20.06 25.54
CA VAL A 210 2.30 -19.51 25.23
C VAL A 210 3.08 -19.19 26.52
N HIS A 211 4.33 -19.60 26.59
CA HIS A 211 5.25 -19.27 27.67
C HIS A 211 6.01 -17.98 27.30
N PHE A 212 5.41 -16.82 27.61
CA PHE A 212 5.95 -15.50 27.25
C PHE A 212 7.25 -15.16 27.96
N ASP A 213 7.55 -15.76 29.10
CA ASP A 213 8.80 -15.63 29.84
C ASP A 213 10.01 -16.20 29.08
N GLU A 214 9.77 -17.04 28.08
CA GLU A 214 10.78 -17.60 27.18
C GLU A 214 10.91 -16.82 25.85
N MET A 215 10.30 -15.64 25.74
CA MET A 215 10.29 -14.83 24.54
C MET A 215 10.88 -13.44 24.80
N GLU A 216 11.45 -12.85 23.76
CA GLU A 216 11.89 -11.46 23.82
C GLU A 216 10.74 -10.51 23.49
N ILE A 217 10.53 -9.51 24.35
CA ILE A 217 9.48 -8.49 24.16
C ILE A 217 9.94 -7.47 23.11
N GLN A 218 9.06 -7.19 22.16
CA GLN A 218 9.21 -6.08 21.20
C GLN A 218 8.19 -4.98 21.51
N PRO A 219 8.59 -3.92 22.22
CA PRO A 219 7.70 -2.80 22.52
C PRO A 219 7.44 -1.96 21.26
N GLY A 220 6.33 -1.23 21.29
CA GLY A 220 6.10 -0.11 20.38
C GLY A 220 7.01 1.08 20.71
N GLU A 221 6.96 2.11 19.89
CA GLU A 221 7.60 3.40 20.19
C GLU A 221 6.67 4.24 21.07
N ASN A 222 7.26 4.97 22.03
CA ASN A 222 6.49 5.89 22.88
C ASN A 222 6.10 7.17 22.14
N ASP A 223 6.81 7.47 21.05
CA ASP A 223 6.59 8.59 20.16
C ASP A 223 5.59 8.14 19.07
N PHE A 224 4.32 8.42 19.30
CA PHE A 224 3.25 8.01 18.40
C PHE A 224 3.10 8.96 17.24
N HIS A 225 3.58 8.55 16.07
CA HIS A 225 3.26 9.19 14.81
C HIS A 225 1.94 8.65 14.25
N ARG A 226 1.22 9.48 13.51
CA ARG A 226 -0.06 9.15 12.89
C ARG A 226 0.11 8.79 11.42
N PHE A 227 -0.79 7.98 10.89
CA PHE A 227 -0.90 7.77 9.45
C PHE A 227 -1.70 8.88 8.77
N SER A 228 -2.77 9.34 9.39
CA SER A 228 -3.61 10.37 8.83
C SER A 228 -3.15 11.78 9.18
N PHE A 229 -3.24 12.69 8.22
CA PHE A 229 -2.98 14.12 8.40
C PHE A 229 -4.11 14.86 9.16
N VAL A 230 -5.22 14.18 9.45
CA VAL A 230 -6.38 14.77 10.15
C VAL A 230 -6.80 14.01 11.41
N SER A 231 -6.09 12.93 11.75
CA SER A 231 -6.43 12.10 12.90
C SER A 231 -6.10 12.81 14.20
N ASP A 232 -7.06 12.86 15.13
CA ASP A 232 -6.89 13.34 16.51
C ASP A 232 -7.07 12.19 17.52
N HIS A 233 -7.09 10.95 17.02
CA HIS A 233 -7.33 9.78 17.87
C HIS A 233 -6.20 9.60 18.88
N ARG A 234 -6.58 9.38 20.13
CA ARG A 234 -5.64 8.91 21.13
C ARG A 234 -5.34 7.45 20.86
N PRO A 235 -4.08 7.03 20.98
CA PRO A 235 -3.73 5.64 20.80
C PRO A 235 -4.51 4.78 21.80
N LEU A 236 -4.94 3.61 21.34
CA LEU A 236 -5.48 2.55 22.21
C LEU A 236 -4.39 2.10 23.19
N PRO A 237 -4.73 1.34 24.25
CA PRO A 237 -3.75 0.71 25.11
C PRO A 237 -2.73 -0.05 24.25
N GLN A 238 -1.43 0.25 24.46
CA GLN A 238 -0.37 -0.32 23.64
C GLN A 238 -0.09 -1.76 24.05
N LEU A 239 0.00 -2.64 23.05
CA LEU A 239 0.37 -4.04 23.19
C LEU A 239 1.81 -4.25 22.74
N HIS A 240 2.42 -5.31 23.26
CA HIS A 240 3.74 -5.76 22.81
C HIS A 240 3.59 -6.87 21.77
N CYS A 241 4.57 -6.96 20.87
CA CYS A 241 4.83 -8.17 20.12
C CYS A 241 5.97 -8.94 20.83
N TRP A 242 6.12 -10.20 20.48
CA TRP A 242 7.21 -11.04 21.00
C TRP A 242 7.97 -11.69 19.86
N THR A 243 9.25 -11.99 20.12
CA THR A 243 10.08 -12.72 19.16
C THR A 243 10.56 -14.03 19.76
N CYS A 244 10.66 -15.01 18.88
CA CYS A 244 11.34 -16.28 19.09
C CYS A 244 11.97 -16.74 17.77
N GLU A 245 12.62 -17.90 17.77
CA GLU A 245 13.26 -18.45 16.60
C GLU A 245 12.91 -19.92 16.44
N THR A 246 12.92 -20.41 15.19
CA THR A 246 12.96 -21.83 14.92
C THR A 246 14.32 -22.41 15.32
N ASN A 247 14.43 -23.73 15.43
CA ASN A 247 15.66 -24.44 15.76
C ASN A 247 15.82 -25.68 14.85
N PRO A 248 16.95 -26.39 14.88
CA PRO A 248 17.20 -27.56 14.04
C PRO A 248 16.13 -28.66 14.18
N GLU A 249 15.56 -28.84 15.38
CA GLU A 249 14.52 -29.86 15.62
C GLU A 249 13.20 -29.46 14.94
N VAL A 250 12.81 -28.19 15.01
CA VAL A 250 11.69 -27.62 14.22
C VAL A 250 11.91 -27.92 12.74
N HIS A 251 13.13 -27.64 12.23
CA HIS A 251 13.46 -27.86 10.83
C HIS A 251 13.40 -29.35 10.44
N ARG A 252 13.83 -30.24 11.33
CA ARG A 252 13.74 -31.69 11.13
C ARG A 252 12.30 -32.16 10.95
N VAL A 253 11.41 -31.70 11.84
CA VAL A 253 9.98 -32.02 11.78
C VAL A 253 9.34 -31.45 10.52
N LEU A 254 9.60 -30.19 10.17
CA LEU A 254 9.05 -29.58 8.95
C LEU A 254 9.50 -30.30 7.68
N ARG A 255 10.79 -30.73 7.62
CA ARG A 255 11.32 -31.49 6.47
C ARG A 255 10.62 -32.82 6.27
N SER A 256 10.15 -33.49 7.33
CA SER A 256 9.43 -34.78 7.20
C SER A 256 8.08 -34.64 6.47
N GLY A 257 7.53 -33.43 6.40
CA GLY A 257 6.27 -33.15 5.70
C GLY A 257 6.42 -32.59 4.28
N LEU A 258 7.64 -32.37 3.78
CA LEU A 258 7.86 -31.70 2.49
C LEU A 258 7.25 -32.44 1.30
N GLU A 259 7.24 -33.79 1.31
CA GLU A 259 6.62 -34.60 0.25
C GLU A 259 5.10 -34.40 0.15
N ASP A 260 4.46 -33.99 1.25
CA ASP A 260 3.03 -33.68 1.32
C ASP A 260 2.74 -32.18 1.15
N SER A 261 3.77 -31.35 0.98
CA SER A 261 3.59 -29.92 0.73
C SER A 261 3.04 -29.68 -0.68
N PRO A 262 1.93 -28.95 -0.83
CA PRO A 262 1.37 -28.64 -2.14
C PRO A 262 2.32 -27.81 -3.01
N LEU A 263 3.31 -27.15 -2.42
CA LEU A 263 4.36 -26.38 -3.12
C LEU A 263 5.42 -27.26 -3.78
N PHE A 264 5.63 -28.48 -3.27
CA PHE A 264 6.68 -29.38 -3.73
C PHE A 264 6.15 -30.67 -4.36
N ASN A 265 4.88 -31.02 -4.14
CA ASN A 265 4.24 -32.21 -4.72
C ASN A 265 3.58 -31.96 -6.08
N GLY A 266 3.66 -30.72 -6.62
CA GLY A 266 3.09 -30.34 -7.92
C GLY A 266 1.60 -29.94 -7.91
N GLN A 267 0.94 -29.92 -6.76
CA GLN A 267 -0.46 -29.44 -6.66
C GLN A 267 -0.57 -27.94 -6.97
N ILE A 268 0.35 -27.13 -6.41
CA ILE A 268 0.44 -25.69 -6.69
C ILE A 268 1.52 -25.48 -7.74
N GLN A 269 1.12 -24.98 -8.91
CA GLN A 269 2.03 -24.62 -9.99
C GLN A 269 2.25 -23.11 -10.10
N SER A 270 1.40 -22.33 -9.45
CA SER A 270 1.48 -20.87 -9.41
C SER A 270 2.62 -20.37 -8.52
N ILE A 271 3.21 -19.24 -8.89
CA ILE A 271 4.32 -18.64 -8.15
C ILE A 271 3.79 -17.88 -6.92
N GLY A 272 4.43 -18.11 -5.79
CA GLY A 272 4.14 -17.41 -4.53
C GLY A 272 5.01 -16.17 -4.33
N PRO A 273 4.68 -15.32 -3.32
CA PRO A 273 5.38 -14.06 -3.09
C PRO A 273 6.83 -14.30 -2.62
N ARG A 274 7.80 -13.72 -3.33
CA ARG A 274 9.23 -13.82 -3.08
C ARG A 274 9.64 -13.32 -1.68
N TYR A 275 9.00 -12.27 -1.19
CA TYR A 275 9.37 -11.58 0.05
C TYR A 275 8.56 -12.01 1.29
N CYS A 276 7.67 -12.96 1.14
CA CYS A 276 6.99 -13.63 2.24
C CYS A 276 6.93 -15.14 1.96
N PRO A 277 8.10 -15.78 1.84
CA PRO A 277 8.15 -17.22 1.57
C PRO A 277 7.55 -17.96 2.75
N SER A 278 6.89 -19.10 2.46
CA SER A 278 6.48 -20.02 3.50
C SER A 278 7.69 -20.59 4.24
N ILE A 279 7.48 -21.14 5.43
CA ILE A 279 8.58 -21.69 6.23
C ILE A 279 9.25 -22.86 5.49
N GLU A 280 8.47 -23.70 4.79
CA GLU A 280 9.01 -24.79 3.98
C GLU A 280 9.87 -24.27 2.80
N THR A 281 9.51 -23.15 2.19
CA THR A 281 10.35 -22.52 1.15
C THR A 281 11.66 -21.98 1.74
N LYS A 282 11.61 -21.39 2.96
CA LYS A 282 12.82 -20.92 3.66
C LYS A 282 13.79 -22.08 3.94
N LEU A 283 13.27 -23.23 4.36
CA LEU A 283 14.09 -24.43 4.65
C LEU A 283 14.80 -24.99 3.42
N VAL A 284 14.22 -24.82 2.24
CA VAL A 284 14.84 -25.27 0.97
C VAL A 284 15.81 -24.21 0.46
N THR A 285 15.39 -22.95 0.42
CA THR A 285 16.19 -21.84 -0.14
C THR A 285 17.39 -21.47 0.73
N PHE A 286 17.23 -21.56 2.06
CA PHE A 286 18.27 -21.22 3.05
C PHE A 286 18.65 -22.43 3.91
N ALA A 287 18.89 -23.57 3.26
CA ALA A 287 19.13 -24.86 3.92
C ALA A 287 20.27 -24.86 4.95
N GLY A 288 21.25 -23.97 4.82
CA GLY A 288 22.36 -23.83 5.75
C GLY A 288 22.09 -22.95 6.99
N ARG A 289 20.87 -22.46 7.19
CA ARG A 289 20.51 -21.72 8.39
C ARG A 289 19.87 -22.63 9.44
N ASP A 290 20.34 -22.55 10.67
CA ASP A 290 19.86 -23.35 11.80
C ASP A 290 18.61 -22.73 12.47
N SER A 291 18.33 -21.45 12.21
CA SER A 291 17.16 -20.75 12.74
C SER A 291 16.56 -19.74 11.78
N HIS A 292 15.28 -19.43 11.98
CA HIS A 292 14.53 -18.35 11.32
C HIS A 292 13.76 -17.56 12.37
N PRO A 293 13.81 -16.22 12.34
CA PRO A 293 13.08 -15.38 13.28
C PRO A 293 11.58 -15.47 13.05
N LEU A 294 10.84 -15.50 14.14
CA LEU A 294 9.39 -15.50 14.22
C LEU A 294 8.93 -14.34 15.10
N PHE A 295 7.81 -13.72 14.72
CA PHE A 295 7.19 -12.64 15.47
C PHE A 295 5.77 -13.05 15.86
N LEU A 296 5.46 -12.98 17.15
CA LEU A 296 4.15 -13.27 17.68
C LEU A 296 3.41 -11.95 17.91
N GLU A 297 2.37 -11.72 17.12
CA GLU A 297 1.65 -10.45 17.00
C GLU A 297 0.21 -10.60 17.53
N PRO A 298 -0.25 -9.75 18.50
CA PRO A 298 -1.64 -9.78 18.96
C PRO A 298 -2.61 -9.43 17.83
N GLU A 299 -3.70 -10.18 17.72
CA GLU A 299 -4.80 -9.88 16.77
C GLU A 299 -5.77 -8.82 17.30
N GLY A 300 -5.68 -8.43 18.58
CA GLY A 300 -6.48 -7.38 19.19
C GLY A 300 -6.36 -7.35 20.71
N ILE A 301 -7.04 -6.38 21.34
CA ILE A 301 -7.00 -6.15 22.78
C ILE A 301 -7.85 -7.18 23.53
N ASP A 302 -9.04 -7.49 22.99
CA ASP A 302 -10.05 -8.30 23.63
C ASP A 302 -10.06 -9.75 23.12
N THR A 303 -8.92 -10.26 22.65
CA THR A 303 -8.78 -11.63 22.14
C THR A 303 -7.49 -12.29 22.61
N ASN A 304 -7.52 -13.61 22.77
CA ASN A 304 -6.32 -14.43 23.00
C ASN A 304 -5.71 -14.93 21.66
N GLU A 305 -6.19 -14.45 20.51
CA GLU A 305 -5.69 -14.87 19.21
C GLU A 305 -4.39 -14.13 18.89
N LEU A 306 -3.34 -14.90 18.57
CA LEU A 306 -2.03 -14.39 18.16
C LEU A 306 -1.70 -14.87 16.76
N TYR A 307 -1.14 -13.96 15.96
CA TYR A 307 -0.62 -14.22 14.61
C TYR A 307 0.88 -14.55 14.67
N LEU A 308 1.31 -15.66 14.10
CA LEU A 308 2.72 -16.06 14.08
C LEU A 308 3.38 -15.65 12.76
N ASN A 309 3.84 -14.42 12.69
CA ASN A 309 4.56 -13.90 11.52
C ASN A 309 5.89 -14.63 11.31
N GLY A 310 6.17 -14.98 10.05
CA GLY A 310 7.38 -15.72 9.68
C GLY A 310 7.19 -17.24 9.54
N PHE A 311 6.05 -17.79 10.00
CA PHE A 311 5.72 -19.22 9.93
C PHE A 311 4.50 -19.50 9.03
N SER A 312 4.37 -18.80 7.90
CA SER A 312 3.38 -19.18 6.88
C SER A 312 3.69 -20.57 6.36
N SER A 313 2.71 -21.46 6.33
CA SER A 313 2.92 -22.86 5.95
C SER A 313 1.68 -23.44 5.28
N SER A 314 1.90 -24.35 4.34
CA SER A 314 0.88 -25.22 3.74
C SER A 314 1.12 -26.71 3.99
N LEU A 315 2.06 -27.05 4.86
CA LEU A 315 2.32 -28.41 5.29
C LEU A 315 1.09 -29.05 5.96
N PRO A 316 1.03 -30.40 6.06
CA PRO A 316 -0.02 -31.06 6.82
C PRO A 316 -0.17 -30.49 8.24
N MET A 317 -1.39 -30.33 8.73
CA MET A 317 -1.69 -29.67 10.01
C MET A 317 -0.92 -30.28 11.18
N HIS A 318 -0.79 -31.62 11.22
CA HIS A 318 -0.04 -32.30 12.28
C HIS A 318 1.45 -31.93 12.26
N VAL A 319 2.06 -31.79 11.06
CA VAL A 319 3.46 -31.37 10.92
C VAL A 319 3.66 -29.94 11.41
N GLN A 320 2.73 -29.03 11.08
CA GLN A 320 2.80 -27.64 11.55
C GLN A 320 2.77 -27.58 13.08
N ILE A 321 1.84 -28.29 13.71
CA ILE A 321 1.66 -28.28 15.18
C ILE A 321 2.84 -28.93 15.88
N GLU A 322 3.30 -30.10 15.38
CA GLU A 322 4.41 -30.84 15.98
C GLU A 322 5.72 -30.06 15.86
N ALA A 323 5.95 -29.41 14.73
CA ALA A 323 7.13 -28.55 14.54
C ALA A 323 7.14 -27.37 15.51
N LEU A 324 6.00 -26.69 15.68
CA LEU A 324 5.90 -25.54 16.58
C LEU A 324 6.11 -25.93 18.05
N LYS A 325 5.69 -27.12 18.46
CA LYS A 325 5.91 -27.63 19.84
C LYS A 325 7.38 -27.87 20.17
N GLN A 326 8.27 -27.94 19.15
CA GLN A 326 9.72 -28.02 19.36
C GLN A 326 10.35 -26.66 19.72
N ILE A 327 9.57 -25.56 19.69
CA ILE A 327 10.02 -24.27 20.19
C ILE A 327 9.64 -24.18 21.68
N PRO A 328 10.61 -23.89 22.59
CA PRO A 328 10.35 -23.93 24.03
C PRO A 328 9.10 -23.15 24.46
N CYS A 329 8.92 -21.94 23.99
CA CYS A 329 7.77 -21.10 24.34
C CYS A 329 6.42 -21.66 23.84
N PHE A 330 6.42 -22.65 22.95
CA PHE A 330 5.23 -23.27 22.36
C PHE A 330 5.07 -24.75 22.73
N ARG A 331 5.76 -25.27 23.76
CA ARG A 331 5.67 -26.69 24.15
C ARG A 331 4.26 -27.18 24.48
N ASP A 332 3.41 -26.29 25.01
CA ASP A 332 2.02 -26.57 25.36
C ASP A 332 1.01 -26.00 24.34
N LEU A 333 1.46 -25.78 23.10
CA LEU A 333 0.75 -25.06 22.04
C LEU A 333 -0.68 -25.54 21.82
N ARG A 334 -1.60 -24.59 21.80
CA ARG A 334 -2.96 -24.71 21.27
C ARG A 334 -3.13 -23.73 20.11
N VAL A 335 -3.78 -24.18 19.04
CA VAL A 335 -4.02 -23.36 17.85
C VAL A 335 -5.51 -23.18 17.62
N TYR A 336 -5.91 -22.00 17.18
CA TYR A 336 -7.28 -21.73 16.74
C TYR A 336 -7.51 -22.24 15.31
N ARG A 337 -6.49 -22.11 14.43
CA ARG A 337 -6.51 -22.62 13.05
C ARG A 337 -5.10 -22.80 12.50
N PRO A 338 -4.91 -23.78 11.60
CA PRO A 338 -3.60 -23.99 10.94
C PRO A 338 -3.30 -22.91 9.93
N GLY A 339 -2.04 -22.85 9.51
CA GLY A 339 -1.62 -22.14 8.31
C GLY A 339 -2.10 -22.86 7.05
N TYR A 340 -2.27 -22.12 5.96
CA TYR A 340 -2.64 -22.66 4.66
C TYR A 340 -2.07 -21.80 3.52
N ALA A 341 -1.89 -22.41 2.35
CA ALA A 341 -1.74 -21.70 1.10
C ALA A 341 -3.09 -21.50 0.45
N ILE A 342 -3.25 -20.41 -0.30
CA ILE A 342 -4.43 -20.14 -1.11
C ILE A 342 -4.01 -19.78 -2.53
N GLU A 343 -4.59 -20.47 -3.53
CA GLU A 343 -4.55 -20.09 -4.94
C GLU A 343 -5.84 -19.37 -5.32
N TYR A 344 -5.72 -18.41 -6.19
CA TYR A 344 -6.84 -17.57 -6.66
C TYR A 344 -6.56 -17.03 -8.06
N ASP A 345 -7.60 -16.61 -8.76
CA ASP A 345 -7.45 -15.99 -10.07
C ASP A 345 -7.04 -14.54 -9.93
N PHE A 346 -6.11 -14.11 -10.78
CA PHE A 346 -5.74 -12.72 -10.99
C PHE A 346 -5.75 -12.39 -12.48
N PHE A 347 -5.85 -11.12 -12.80
CA PHE A 347 -5.89 -10.62 -14.16
C PHE A 347 -4.58 -9.88 -14.46
N PRO A 348 -3.78 -10.33 -15.45
CA PRO A 348 -2.54 -9.66 -15.81
C PRO A 348 -2.75 -8.15 -15.99
N PRO A 349 -2.10 -7.29 -15.19
CA PRO A 349 -2.42 -5.86 -15.17
C PRO A 349 -1.95 -5.10 -16.42
N THR A 350 -1.18 -5.73 -17.30
CA THR A 350 -0.85 -5.19 -18.64
C THR A 350 -2.09 -5.00 -19.53
N GLN A 351 -3.22 -5.63 -19.19
CA GLN A 351 -4.52 -5.42 -19.82
C GLN A 351 -5.22 -4.12 -19.39
N LEU A 352 -4.62 -3.37 -18.46
CA LEU A 352 -5.20 -2.15 -17.91
C LEU A 352 -4.47 -0.90 -18.42
N HIS A 353 -5.21 0.20 -18.45
CA HIS A 353 -4.65 1.54 -18.54
C HIS A 353 -4.08 1.99 -17.19
N HIS A 354 -3.31 3.08 -17.16
CA HIS A 354 -2.83 3.70 -15.90
C HIS A 354 -3.97 4.21 -15.00
N THR A 355 -5.18 4.34 -15.54
CA THR A 355 -6.43 4.60 -14.79
C THR A 355 -6.96 3.39 -14.06
N LEU A 356 -6.37 2.21 -14.27
CA LEU A 356 -6.83 0.88 -13.87
C LEU A 356 -8.11 0.42 -14.61
N GLU A 357 -8.53 1.13 -15.66
CA GLU A 357 -9.59 0.71 -16.57
C GLU A 357 -9.10 -0.35 -17.55
N SER A 358 -9.94 -1.33 -17.86
CA SER A 358 -9.67 -2.36 -18.85
C SER A 358 -9.49 -1.77 -20.26
N LYS A 359 -8.49 -2.24 -20.98
CA LYS A 359 -8.29 -1.93 -22.41
C LYS A 359 -9.33 -2.60 -23.32
N ARG A 360 -10.03 -3.63 -22.81
CA ARG A 360 -10.99 -4.45 -23.57
C ARG A 360 -12.44 -4.00 -23.39
N VAL A 361 -12.83 -3.68 -22.16
CA VAL A 361 -14.20 -3.32 -21.80
C VAL A 361 -14.18 -1.95 -21.15
N GLY A 362 -14.76 -0.96 -21.80
CA GLY A 362 -14.83 0.39 -21.24
C GLY A 362 -15.73 0.44 -20.00
N GLY A 363 -15.35 1.25 -19.01
CA GLY A 363 -16.05 1.36 -17.73
C GLY A 363 -15.82 0.20 -16.76
N LEU A 364 -14.92 -0.75 -17.08
CA LEU A 364 -14.55 -1.85 -16.19
C LEU A 364 -13.15 -1.62 -15.62
N PHE A 365 -13.07 -1.49 -14.29
CA PHE A 365 -11.83 -1.22 -13.56
C PHE A 365 -11.45 -2.39 -12.67
N PHE A 366 -10.15 -2.57 -12.43
CA PHE A 366 -9.61 -3.61 -11.54
C PHE A 366 -8.69 -2.98 -10.51
N ALA A 367 -8.83 -3.35 -9.23
CA ALA A 367 -7.97 -2.83 -8.18
C ALA A 367 -7.66 -3.86 -7.09
N GLY A 368 -6.45 -3.79 -6.55
CA GLY A 368 -6.02 -4.63 -5.45
C GLY A 368 -5.42 -5.97 -5.90
N GLN A 369 -5.67 -7.01 -5.14
CA GLN A 369 -5.02 -8.31 -5.31
C GLN A 369 -5.35 -9.00 -6.64
N VAL A 370 -6.49 -8.70 -7.24
CA VAL A 370 -6.88 -9.19 -8.57
C VAL A 370 -5.94 -8.72 -9.68
N ASN A 371 -5.12 -7.69 -9.44
CA ASN A 371 -4.06 -7.21 -10.34
C ASN A 371 -2.69 -7.85 -10.03
N GLY A 372 -2.64 -8.93 -9.24
CA GLY A 372 -1.41 -9.63 -8.91
C GLY A 372 -0.56 -8.93 -7.84
N THR A 373 -1.13 -8.07 -7.00
CA THR A 373 -0.43 -7.47 -5.85
C THR A 373 -0.71 -8.25 -4.56
N THR A 374 0.19 -8.14 -3.58
CA THR A 374 -0.03 -8.64 -2.21
C THR A 374 0.28 -7.55 -1.20
N GLY A 375 -0.76 -7.06 -0.51
CA GLY A 375 -0.67 -6.07 0.55
C GLY A 375 -1.91 -5.21 0.61
N TYR A 376 -2.30 -4.84 1.82
CA TYR A 376 -3.49 -4.03 2.09
C TYR A 376 -3.31 -2.62 1.53
N GLU A 377 -2.10 -2.10 1.65
CA GLU A 377 -1.72 -0.75 1.25
C GLU A 377 -1.70 -0.61 -0.28
N GLU A 378 -1.12 -1.60 -0.98
CA GLU A 378 -1.14 -1.67 -2.44
C GLU A 378 -2.57 -1.78 -2.97
N ALA A 379 -3.43 -2.51 -2.25
CA ALA A 379 -4.85 -2.63 -2.59
C ALA A 379 -5.58 -1.30 -2.40
N ALA A 380 -5.35 -0.62 -1.27
CA ALA A 380 -5.94 0.68 -0.98
C ALA A 380 -5.52 1.76 -2.00
N GLY A 381 -4.21 1.81 -2.34
CA GLY A 381 -3.68 2.75 -3.34
C GLY A 381 -4.28 2.56 -4.73
N GLN A 382 -4.46 1.30 -5.16
CA GLN A 382 -5.16 1.01 -6.42
C GLN A 382 -6.65 1.34 -6.30
N GLY A 383 -7.27 0.98 -5.18
CA GLY A 383 -8.70 1.21 -4.94
C GLY A 383 -9.08 2.67 -5.06
N ILE A 384 -8.36 3.56 -4.39
CA ILE A 384 -8.66 5.01 -4.43
C ILE A 384 -8.52 5.57 -5.85
N VAL A 385 -7.50 5.17 -6.61
CA VAL A 385 -7.30 5.62 -7.99
C VAL A 385 -8.40 5.09 -8.91
N ALA A 386 -8.77 3.81 -8.79
CA ALA A 386 -9.86 3.21 -9.56
C ALA A 386 -11.21 3.88 -9.26
N GLY A 387 -11.51 4.12 -7.97
CA GLY A 387 -12.74 4.82 -7.54
C GLY A 387 -12.84 6.24 -8.07
N ILE A 388 -11.76 7.02 -7.98
CA ILE A 388 -11.68 8.37 -8.55
C ILE A 388 -11.94 8.32 -10.07
N ASN A 389 -11.27 7.41 -10.80
CA ASN A 389 -11.43 7.32 -12.24
C ASN A 389 -12.82 6.83 -12.67
N ALA A 390 -13.43 5.90 -11.90
CA ALA A 390 -14.79 5.46 -12.13
C ALA A 390 -15.79 6.63 -12.00
N ALA A 391 -15.63 7.47 -10.98
CA ALA A 391 -16.46 8.65 -10.79
C ALA A 391 -16.23 9.73 -11.87
N LEU A 392 -14.96 10.01 -12.22
CA LEU A 392 -14.61 10.96 -13.28
C LEU A 392 -15.20 10.54 -14.63
N ARG A 393 -15.16 9.24 -14.95
CA ARG A 393 -15.77 8.69 -16.16
C ARG A 393 -17.28 8.95 -16.20
N CYS A 394 -18.00 8.68 -15.10
CA CYS A 394 -19.44 8.92 -15.00
C CYS A 394 -19.78 10.39 -15.19
N ALA A 395 -18.94 11.29 -14.69
CA ALA A 395 -19.11 12.74 -14.83
C ALA A 395 -18.65 13.30 -16.21
N GLY A 396 -18.09 12.45 -17.10
CA GLY A 396 -17.54 12.89 -18.39
C GLY A 396 -16.28 13.73 -18.27
N ASN A 397 -15.58 13.66 -17.15
CA ASN A 397 -14.35 14.39 -16.86
C ASN A 397 -13.10 13.64 -17.36
N SER A 398 -12.00 14.39 -17.49
CA SER A 398 -10.68 13.80 -17.84
C SER A 398 -10.22 12.85 -16.74
N SER A 399 -9.60 11.75 -17.16
CA SER A 399 -9.05 10.74 -16.27
C SER A 399 -7.90 11.26 -15.39
N PHE A 400 -7.69 10.61 -14.27
CA PHE A 400 -6.64 10.88 -13.29
C PHE A 400 -5.57 9.78 -13.30
N THR A 401 -4.32 10.17 -13.39
CA THR A 401 -3.17 9.29 -13.25
C THR A 401 -2.10 9.96 -12.40
N LEU A 402 -1.30 9.17 -11.70
CA LEU A 402 -0.17 9.64 -10.90
C LEU A 402 1.14 9.21 -11.57
N ARG A 403 2.08 10.14 -11.65
CA ARG A 403 3.42 9.86 -12.17
C ARG A 403 4.31 9.20 -11.11
N ARG A 404 5.41 8.60 -11.56
CA ARG A 404 6.40 7.96 -10.70
C ARG A 404 7.16 8.93 -9.79
N ASP A 405 7.24 10.21 -10.15
CA ASP A 405 7.84 11.28 -9.35
C ASP A 405 6.84 12.00 -8.44
N GLU A 406 5.55 11.68 -8.55
CA GLU A 406 4.48 12.26 -7.73
C GLU A 406 4.07 11.36 -6.56
N ALA A 407 4.07 10.03 -6.76
CA ALA A 407 3.57 9.11 -5.73
C ALA A 407 4.16 7.71 -5.84
N TYR A 408 4.30 7.01 -4.70
CA TYR A 408 4.50 5.55 -4.67
C TYR A 408 3.34 4.81 -5.33
N ILE A 409 2.10 5.33 -5.21
CA ILE A 409 0.93 4.81 -5.94
C ILE A 409 1.15 4.92 -7.45
N GLY A 410 1.76 6.00 -7.94
CA GLY A 410 2.15 6.15 -9.34
C GLY A 410 3.19 5.12 -9.77
N VAL A 411 4.23 4.90 -8.95
CA VAL A 411 5.23 3.84 -9.18
C VAL A 411 4.58 2.46 -9.23
N LEU A 412 3.69 2.17 -8.27
CA LEU A 412 2.94 0.91 -8.18
C LEU A 412 2.16 0.63 -9.47
N ILE A 413 1.31 1.57 -9.88
CA ILE A 413 0.43 1.40 -11.03
C ILE A 413 1.25 1.31 -12.32
N ASP A 414 2.25 2.17 -12.49
CA ASP A 414 3.12 2.13 -13.67
C ASP A 414 3.87 0.79 -13.78
N ASP A 415 4.44 0.27 -12.67
CA ASP A 415 5.09 -1.05 -12.68
C ASP A 415 4.11 -2.16 -13.08
N LEU A 416 2.88 -2.13 -12.56
CA LEU A 416 1.86 -3.15 -12.87
C LEU A 416 1.49 -3.15 -14.36
N VAL A 417 1.13 -1.99 -14.91
CA VAL A 417 0.57 -1.91 -16.27
C VAL A 417 1.63 -1.95 -17.38
N THR A 418 2.89 -1.60 -17.07
CA THR A 418 3.99 -1.59 -18.05
C THR A 418 4.85 -2.83 -17.97
N LYS A 419 5.18 -3.32 -16.78
CA LYS A 419 6.05 -4.49 -16.59
C LYS A 419 5.28 -5.80 -16.45
N GLY A 420 4.02 -5.71 -16.01
CA GLY A 420 3.26 -6.88 -15.61
C GLY A 420 3.77 -7.49 -14.29
N VAL A 421 3.30 -8.68 -13.99
CA VAL A 421 3.67 -9.41 -12.78
C VAL A 421 3.85 -10.89 -13.10
N ASP A 422 5.03 -11.42 -12.81
CA ASP A 422 5.33 -12.86 -12.89
C ASP A 422 5.17 -13.53 -11.52
N GLU A 423 5.29 -12.76 -10.45
CA GLU A 423 5.10 -13.16 -9.04
C GLU A 423 4.27 -12.09 -8.32
N PRO A 424 3.62 -12.41 -7.18
CA PRO A 424 2.84 -11.42 -6.43
C PRO A 424 3.67 -10.17 -6.12
N TYR A 425 3.24 -9.04 -6.71
CA TYR A 425 3.95 -7.77 -6.59
C TYR A 425 3.87 -7.21 -5.18
N ARG A 426 4.98 -6.67 -4.69
CA ARG A 426 5.08 -5.87 -3.47
C ARG A 426 5.85 -4.58 -3.73
N MET A 427 5.39 -3.50 -3.11
CA MET A 427 6.10 -2.23 -3.13
C MET A 427 7.29 -2.27 -2.16
N PHE A 428 8.42 -1.74 -2.64
CA PHE A 428 9.63 -1.48 -1.86
C PHE A 428 10.19 -0.12 -2.23
N THR A 429 10.94 0.47 -1.29
CA THR A 429 11.60 1.77 -1.55
C THR A 429 12.60 1.72 -2.71
N SER A 430 13.15 0.55 -3.03
CA SER A 430 14.06 0.36 -4.16
C SER A 430 13.39 0.46 -5.54
N ARG A 431 12.04 0.37 -5.60
CA ARG A 431 11.29 0.52 -6.85
C ARG A 431 11.06 1.97 -7.25
N ALA A 432 11.14 2.89 -6.29
CA ALA A 432 11.00 4.32 -6.52
C ALA A 432 12.36 4.97 -6.81
N GLU A 433 12.49 5.59 -7.96
CA GLU A 433 13.70 6.32 -8.39
C GLU A 433 13.86 7.63 -7.62
N TYR A 434 12.73 8.30 -7.31
CA TYR A 434 12.70 9.65 -6.71
C TYR A 434 12.30 9.63 -5.23
N ARG A 435 12.95 8.77 -4.43
CA ARG A 435 12.58 8.52 -3.02
C ARG A 435 12.61 9.76 -2.13
N ILE A 436 13.52 10.71 -2.41
CA ILE A 436 13.64 11.95 -1.65
C ILE A 436 12.43 12.87 -1.92
N LEU A 437 11.85 12.79 -3.11
CA LEU A 437 10.60 13.50 -3.43
C LEU A 437 9.37 12.82 -2.84
N LEU A 438 9.38 11.48 -2.69
CA LEU A 438 8.23 10.65 -2.32
C LEU A 438 8.22 10.26 -0.84
N ARG A 439 8.59 11.18 0.06
CA ARG A 439 8.63 10.88 1.50
C ARG A 439 7.23 10.76 2.10
N GLN A 440 7.13 10.03 3.23
CA GLN A 440 5.89 9.89 3.96
C GLN A 440 5.40 11.21 4.58
N ASP A 441 6.33 12.08 5.00
CA ASP A 441 6.05 13.37 5.65
C ASP A 441 5.43 14.41 4.71
N ASN A 442 5.66 14.31 3.40
CA ASN A 442 5.22 15.28 2.40
C ASN A 442 4.11 14.78 1.46
N ALA A 443 3.48 13.65 1.78
CA ALA A 443 2.43 13.10 0.92
C ALA A 443 1.25 14.07 0.77
N ASP A 444 0.91 14.80 1.81
CA ASP A 444 -0.12 15.85 1.80
C ASP A 444 0.23 16.99 0.82
N ALA A 445 1.48 17.47 0.83
CA ALA A 445 1.92 18.53 -0.07
C ALA A 445 1.85 18.12 -1.56
N ARG A 446 2.03 16.83 -1.86
CA ARG A 446 1.97 16.30 -3.23
C ARG A 446 0.54 16.00 -3.70
N LEU A 447 -0.32 15.47 -2.82
CA LEU A 447 -1.56 14.81 -3.23
C LEU A 447 -2.85 15.44 -2.69
N THR A 448 -2.83 16.19 -1.57
CA THR A 448 -4.03 16.85 -1.07
C THR A 448 -4.63 17.89 -2.04
N PRO A 449 -3.84 18.60 -2.88
CA PRO A 449 -4.43 19.44 -3.93
C PRO A 449 -5.30 18.68 -4.95
N TYR A 450 -4.97 17.42 -5.25
CA TYR A 450 -5.83 16.54 -6.06
C TYR A 450 -7.12 16.18 -5.32
N ALA A 451 -7.00 15.81 -4.03
CA ALA A 451 -8.15 15.48 -3.21
C ALA A 451 -9.14 16.66 -3.06
N GLU A 452 -8.63 17.88 -2.92
CA GLU A 452 -9.44 19.09 -2.91
C GLU A 452 -10.16 19.29 -4.25
N ARG A 453 -9.45 19.15 -5.37
CA ARG A 453 -10.02 19.27 -6.73
C ARG A 453 -11.11 18.25 -7.01
N PHE A 454 -10.97 17.02 -6.51
CA PHE A 454 -11.93 15.94 -6.73
C PHE A 454 -13.08 15.94 -5.72
N GLY A 455 -12.97 16.69 -4.62
CA GLY A 455 -13.95 16.68 -3.54
C GLY A 455 -13.84 15.46 -2.61
N THR A 456 -12.75 14.69 -2.69
CA THR A 456 -12.50 13.57 -1.77
C THR A 456 -11.96 14.05 -0.42
N ALA A 457 -11.35 15.23 -0.36
CA ALA A 457 -10.88 15.84 0.89
C ALA A 457 -12.03 16.55 1.63
N THR A 458 -12.11 16.31 2.95
CA THR A 458 -13.03 17.05 3.81
C THR A 458 -12.59 18.51 3.97
N PRO A 459 -13.52 19.45 4.30
CA PRO A 459 -13.15 20.83 4.59
C PRO A 459 -12.07 20.96 5.69
N GLU A 460 -12.13 20.10 6.71
CA GLU A 460 -11.15 20.04 7.78
C GLU A 460 -9.77 19.66 7.27
N ARG A 461 -9.66 18.65 6.40
CA ARG A 461 -8.40 18.25 5.76
C ARG A 461 -7.79 19.40 4.97
N CYS A 462 -8.60 20.09 4.16
CA CYS A 462 -8.14 21.26 3.39
C CYS A 462 -7.66 22.39 4.30
N ARG A 463 -8.37 22.65 5.41
CA ARG A 463 -7.99 23.68 6.40
C ARG A 463 -6.64 23.37 7.04
N ARG A 464 -6.47 22.16 7.61
CA ARG A 464 -5.22 21.72 8.25
C ARG A 464 -4.05 21.71 7.27
N PHE A 465 -4.28 21.20 6.07
CA PHE A 465 -3.29 21.20 5.00
C PHE A 465 -2.77 22.62 4.71
N ARG A 466 -3.67 23.59 4.49
CA ARG A 466 -3.28 24.98 4.22
C ARG A 466 -2.53 25.61 5.39
N GLN A 467 -2.98 25.40 6.63
CA GLN A 467 -2.30 25.88 7.83
C GLN A 467 -0.88 25.31 7.93
N LYS A 468 -0.71 24.00 7.78
CA LYS A 468 0.60 23.33 7.80
C LYS A 468 1.53 23.85 6.71
N GLN A 469 1.06 23.95 5.46
CA GLN A 469 1.89 24.43 4.34
C GLN A 469 2.30 25.91 4.52
N ASN A 470 1.41 26.76 4.99
CA ASN A 470 1.72 28.16 5.29
C ASN A 470 2.77 28.27 6.41
N ALA A 471 2.65 27.48 7.47
CA ALA A 471 3.61 27.47 8.55
C ALA A 471 4.99 26.96 8.08
N ILE A 472 5.05 25.88 7.30
CA ILE A 472 6.30 25.38 6.69
C ILE A 472 6.95 26.46 5.82
N GLY A 473 6.18 27.11 4.95
CA GLY A 473 6.69 28.19 4.08
C GLY A 473 7.27 29.35 4.89
N ALA A 474 6.56 29.79 5.92
CA ALA A 474 7.01 30.85 6.83
C ALA A 474 8.29 30.46 7.59
N LEU A 475 8.39 29.22 8.08
CA LEU A 475 9.60 28.71 8.75
C LEU A 475 10.81 28.66 7.80
N LEU A 476 10.63 28.22 6.57
CA LEU A 476 11.72 28.17 5.57
C LEU A 476 12.23 29.56 5.21
N GLU A 477 11.32 30.52 5.03
CA GLU A 477 11.68 31.92 4.76
C GLU A 477 12.38 32.56 5.97
N ALA A 478 11.83 32.38 7.16
CA ALA A 478 12.42 32.87 8.40
C ALA A 478 13.81 32.24 8.62
N ALA A 479 14.01 30.95 8.38
CA ALA A 479 15.33 30.31 8.51
C ALA A 479 16.38 30.93 7.60
N ARG A 480 16.01 31.34 6.38
CA ARG A 480 16.93 31.98 5.42
C ARG A 480 17.26 33.43 5.73
N THR A 481 16.39 34.12 6.48
CA THR A 481 16.54 35.54 6.81
C THR A 481 17.04 35.79 8.22
N THR A 482 16.81 34.87 9.17
CA THR A 482 17.25 34.97 10.56
C THR A 482 18.76 34.72 10.69
N HIS A 483 19.47 35.68 11.29
CA HIS A 483 20.91 35.58 11.61
C HIS A 483 21.08 35.46 13.12
N LEU A 484 21.90 34.49 13.56
CA LEU A 484 22.29 34.32 14.95
C LEU A 484 23.75 34.69 15.13
N LYS A 485 24.04 35.41 16.25
CA LYS A 485 25.40 35.76 16.64
C LYS A 485 26.07 34.63 17.40
N PRO A 486 27.42 34.56 17.43
CA PRO A 486 28.15 33.57 18.21
C PRO A 486 27.73 33.52 19.69
N THR A 487 27.47 34.69 20.30
CA THR A 487 27.05 34.81 21.71
C THR A 487 25.67 34.22 21.99
N GLU A 488 24.81 34.12 20.97
CA GLU A 488 23.43 33.62 21.09
C GLU A 488 23.35 32.10 20.92
N VAL A 489 24.29 31.46 20.18
CA VAL A 489 24.14 30.07 19.77
C VAL A 489 25.31 29.15 20.13
N ASN A 490 26.51 29.68 20.41
CA ASN A 490 27.71 28.84 20.65
C ASN A 490 27.54 27.88 21.83
N ALA A 491 26.87 28.28 22.90
CA ALA A 491 26.60 27.40 24.03
C ALA A 491 25.73 26.16 23.62
N LEU A 492 24.79 26.34 22.69
CA LEU A 492 24.02 25.23 22.09
C LEU A 492 24.93 24.36 21.22
N LEU A 493 25.74 24.97 20.34
CA LEU A 493 26.66 24.27 19.44
C LEU A 493 27.65 23.40 20.19
N GLU A 494 28.29 23.93 21.22
CA GLU A 494 29.23 23.18 22.10
C GLU A 494 28.55 21.99 22.78
N ARG A 495 27.35 22.20 23.33
CA ARG A 495 26.56 21.13 23.99
C ARG A 495 26.21 20.02 23.04
N LYS A 496 26.00 20.33 21.74
CA LYS A 496 25.67 19.37 20.67
C LYS A 496 26.90 18.82 19.94
N GLY A 497 28.10 19.20 20.33
CA GLY A 497 29.34 18.79 19.67
C GLY A 497 29.50 19.36 18.25
N SER A 498 28.79 20.45 17.93
CA SER A 498 28.88 21.13 16.66
C SER A 498 29.94 22.24 16.69
N GLN A 499 30.53 22.57 15.54
CA GLN A 499 31.53 23.61 15.43
C GLN A 499 30.94 24.97 15.81
N THR A 500 31.59 25.67 16.76
CA THR A 500 31.22 27.03 17.18
C THR A 500 31.43 28.05 16.07
N LEU A 501 30.66 29.12 16.13
CA LEU A 501 30.73 30.24 15.19
C LEU A 501 31.77 31.27 15.62
N LYS A 502 32.50 31.83 14.66
CA LYS A 502 33.33 33.03 14.82
C LYS A 502 32.60 34.29 14.36
N HIS A 503 31.68 34.15 13.44
CA HIS A 503 30.84 35.23 12.88
C HIS A 503 29.38 34.77 12.88
N GLY A 504 28.44 35.72 12.73
CA GLY A 504 27.02 35.38 12.62
C GLY A 504 26.74 34.46 11.44
N ALA A 505 25.82 33.54 11.62
CA ALA A 505 25.39 32.60 10.58
C ALA A 505 23.85 32.62 10.44
N LYS A 506 23.36 32.24 9.29
CA LYS A 506 21.91 32.06 9.06
C LYS A 506 21.42 30.83 9.80
N LEU A 507 20.22 30.93 10.34
CA LEU A 507 19.58 29.80 11.02
C LEU A 507 19.44 28.58 10.08
N PHE A 508 19.17 28.81 8.79
CA PHE A 508 19.14 27.79 7.76
C PHE A 508 20.44 26.95 7.70
N GLU A 509 21.60 27.63 7.73
CA GLU A 509 22.92 26.96 7.70
C GLU A 509 23.20 26.15 8.96
N LEU A 510 22.65 26.58 10.09
CA LEU A 510 22.81 25.88 11.37
C LEU A 510 21.91 24.64 11.42
N ILE A 511 20.63 24.75 11.07
CA ILE A 511 19.70 23.62 11.03
C ILE A 511 20.17 22.56 10.01
N ALA A 512 20.82 22.97 8.92
CA ALA A 512 21.34 22.05 7.91
C ALA A 512 22.48 21.13 8.44
N ARG A 513 23.06 21.43 9.62
CA ARG A 513 24.11 20.59 10.22
C ARG A 513 23.52 19.27 10.75
N PRO A 514 24.18 18.11 10.53
CA PRO A 514 23.65 16.81 10.94
C PRO A 514 23.35 16.66 12.44
N GLU A 515 24.20 17.25 13.28
CA GLU A 515 24.15 17.16 14.75
C GLU A 515 23.08 18.06 15.39
N LEU A 516 22.50 18.99 14.64
CA LEU A 516 21.47 19.91 15.12
C LEU A 516 20.10 19.54 14.58
N SER A 517 19.07 19.71 15.39
CA SER A 517 17.68 19.60 15.00
C SER A 517 16.97 20.96 15.14
N LEU A 518 15.90 21.16 14.43
CA LEU A 518 15.09 22.37 14.56
C LEU A 518 14.55 22.52 15.99
N SER A 519 14.21 21.43 16.64
CA SER A 519 13.75 21.42 18.03
C SER A 519 14.83 21.87 19.04
N ASP A 520 16.12 21.73 18.73
CA ASP A 520 17.20 22.21 19.61
C ASP A 520 17.18 23.74 19.79
N PHE A 521 16.72 24.44 18.76
CA PHE A 521 16.60 25.90 18.80
C PHE A 521 15.39 26.39 19.61
N GLN A 522 14.43 25.53 19.94
CA GLN A 522 13.32 25.90 20.84
C GLN A 522 13.82 26.32 22.23
N ALA A 523 14.95 25.74 22.67
CA ALA A 523 15.59 26.12 23.94
C ALA A 523 16.19 27.55 23.94
N LEU A 524 16.29 28.18 22.77
CA LEU A 524 16.81 29.53 22.58
C LEU A 524 15.71 30.60 22.33
N ARG A 525 14.44 30.32 22.69
CA ARG A 525 13.34 31.27 22.49
C ARG A 525 13.48 32.57 23.28
N GLU A 526 14.36 32.65 24.27
CA GLU A 526 14.77 33.91 24.93
C GLU A 526 15.47 34.88 23.95
N VAL A 527 16.06 34.37 22.88
CA VAL A 527 16.58 35.17 21.77
C VAL A 527 15.42 35.59 20.88
N GLN A 528 15.14 36.89 20.84
CA GLN A 528 13.98 37.45 20.10
C GLN A 528 13.88 36.97 18.65
N ALA A 529 15.02 36.83 17.97
CA ALA A 529 15.06 36.33 16.58
C ALA A 529 14.62 34.87 16.46
N VAL A 530 14.93 34.03 17.46
CA VAL A 530 14.51 32.62 17.51
C VAL A 530 13.04 32.52 17.91
N ASP A 531 12.57 33.34 18.84
CA ASP A 531 11.15 33.34 19.19
C ASP A 531 10.29 33.75 17.98
N ALA A 532 10.69 34.81 17.28
CA ALA A 532 10.01 35.24 16.04
C ALA A 532 10.00 34.16 14.96
N PHE A 533 11.07 33.36 14.86
CA PHE A 533 11.14 32.22 13.94
C PHE A 533 10.06 31.16 14.22
N PHE A 534 9.73 30.90 15.49
CA PHE A 534 8.73 29.88 15.85
C PHE A 534 7.28 30.40 15.91
N GLN A 535 7.04 31.70 15.76
CA GLN A 535 5.69 32.29 15.77
C GLN A 535 4.69 31.61 14.81
N PRO A 536 5.06 31.22 13.57
CA PRO A 536 4.14 30.55 12.66
C PRO A 536 3.54 29.24 13.22
N LEU A 537 4.24 28.55 14.14
CA LEU A 537 3.72 27.33 14.75
C LEU A 537 2.63 27.59 15.79
N GLU A 538 2.56 28.81 16.34
CA GLU A 538 1.55 29.17 17.35
C GLU A 538 0.18 29.33 16.73
N LEU A 539 0.13 29.51 15.41
CA LEU A 539 -1.13 29.61 14.63
C LEU A 539 -1.70 28.23 14.28
N LEU A 540 -0.98 27.14 14.61
CA LEU A 540 -1.44 25.79 14.37
C LEU A 540 -2.25 25.28 15.56
N ASP A 541 -3.45 24.82 15.31
CA ASP A 541 -4.30 24.15 16.30
C ASP A 541 -3.73 22.77 16.67
N THR A 542 -3.15 22.09 15.67
CA THR A 542 -2.62 20.72 15.74
C THR A 542 -1.36 20.61 14.86
N ASP A 543 -0.70 19.46 14.88
CA ASP A 543 0.34 19.06 13.92
C ASP A 543 1.66 19.87 13.99
N ARG A 544 1.96 20.50 15.14
CA ARG A 544 3.19 21.28 15.33
C ARG A 544 4.44 20.43 15.11
N ASP A 545 4.50 19.23 15.70
CA ASP A 545 5.67 18.36 15.61
C ASP A 545 5.90 17.84 14.18
N GLU A 546 4.83 17.45 13.46
CA GLU A 546 4.92 17.10 12.04
C GLU A 546 5.38 18.28 11.17
N THR A 547 4.94 19.50 11.50
CA THR A 547 5.32 20.71 10.76
C THR A 547 6.81 21.02 10.98
N ILE A 548 7.30 20.87 12.21
CA ILE A 548 8.71 21.03 12.57
C ILE A 548 9.56 19.99 11.83
N GLU A 549 9.16 18.72 11.89
CA GLU A 549 9.86 17.62 11.21
C GLU A 549 9.92 17.87 9.70
N ALA A 550 8.81 18.23 9.08
CA ALA A 550 8.75 18.52 7.65
C ALA A 550 9.63 19.71 7.24
N ALA A 551 9.63 20.80 8.01
CA ALA A 551 10.48 21.97 7.78
C ALA A 551 11.97 21.61 7.94
N GLU A 552 12.34 20.87 8.97
CA GLU A 552 13.71 20.39 9.18
C GLU A 552 14.20 19.53 8.03
N VAL A 553 13.38 18.57 7.57
CA VAL A 553 13.72 17.72 6.43
C VAL A 553 13.93 18.57 5.16
N LEU A 554 13.08 19.55 4.89
CA LEU A 554 13.23 20.43 3.73
C LEU A 554 14.52 21.28 3.79
N ILE A 555 14.94 21.72 4.99
CA ILE A 555 16.19 22.46 5.18
C ILE A 555 17.39 21.54 4.96
N LYS A 556 17.43 20.39 5.64
CA LYS A 556 18.57 19.46 5.59
C LYS A 556 18.79 18.80 4.25
N TYR A 557 17.70 18.58 3.51
CA TYR A 557 17.73 17.89 2.21
C TYR A 557 17.57 18.84 1.01
N ASP A 558 17.62 20.16 1.19
CA ASP A 558 17.38 21.18 0.14
C ASP A 558 18.17 20.87 -1.15
N GLY A 559 19.49 20.67 -1.07
CA GLY A 559 20.32 20.38 -2.22
C GLY A 559 20.08 19.00 -2.87
N TYR A 560 19.64 18.00 -2.09
CA TYR A 560 19.30 16.68 -2.63
C TYR A 560 17.94 16.74 -3.35
N ILE A 561 16.97 17.42 -2.76
CA ILE A 561 15.64 17.65 -3.36
C ILE A 561 15.77 18.38 -4.69
N ALA A 562 16.59 19.45 -4.73
CA ALA A 562 16.82 20.20 -5.96
C ALA A 562 17.41 19.34 -7.09
N ARG A 563 18.40 18.49 -6.77
CA ARG A 563 18.99 17.57 -7.75
C ARG A 563 18.00 16.52 -8.25
N GLU A 564 17.23 15.92 -7.35
CA GLU A 564 16.26 14.89 -7.74
C GLU A 564 15.13 15.46 -8.59
N ARG A 565 14.67 16.70 -8.30
CA ARG A 565 13.73 17.44 -9.16
C ARG A 565 14.28 17.65 -10.57
N GLN A 566 15.53 18.07 -10.71
CA GLN A 566 16.16 18.25 -12.02
C GLN A 566 16.23 16.93 -12.82
N LEU A 567 16.44 15.79 -12.16
CA LEU A 567 16.41 14.48 -12.78
C LEU A 567 14.99 14.10 -13.22
N ALA A 568 14.00 14.32 -12.36
CA ALA A 568 12.58 14.08 -12.66
C ALA A 568 12.13 14.94 -13.87
N ASP A 569 12.48 16.24 -13.91
CA ASP A 569 12.14 17.13 -15.01
C ASP A 569 12.75 16.69 -16.36
N LYS A 570 13.96 16.11 -16.33
CA LYS A 570 14.57 15.54 -17.54
C LYS A 570 13.80 14.32 -18.05
N MET A 571 13.37 13.44 -17.14
CA MET A 571 12.59 12.26 -17.50
C MET A 571 11.18 12.62 -17.95
N GLN A 572 10.60 13.70 -17.40
CA GLN A 572 9.29 14.22 -17.81
C GLN A 572 9.23 14.51 -19.31
N ARG A 573 10.31 14.97 -19.92
CA ARG A 573 10.38 15.21 -21.37
C ARG A 573 10.14 13.94 -22.20
N LEU A 574 10.50 12.76 -21.68
CA LEU A 574 10.20 11.48 -22.33
C LEU A 574 8.76 11.02 -22.05
N GLU A 575 8.19 11.39 -20.89
CA GLU A 575 6.77 11.18 -20.58
C GLU A 575 5.84 12.03 -21.46
N ASP A 576 6.28 13.21 -21.87
CA ASP A 576 5.52 14.09 -22.78
C ASP A 576 5.51 13.57 -24.23
N LEU A 577 6.38 12.61 -24.58
CA LEU A 577 6.44 12.02 -25.91
C LEU A 577 5.44 10.88 -26.04
N LYS A 578 4.23 11.19 -26.47
CA LYS A 578 3.16 10.21 -26.70
C LYS A 578 3.48 9.38 -27.95
N ILE A 579 3.42 8.06 -27.80
CA ILE A 579 3.73 7.09 -28.88
C ILE A 579 2.57 6.12 -29.18
N ARG A 580 1.55 6.03 -28.32
CA ARG A 580 0.39 5.14 -28.53
C ARG A 580 -0.26 5.42 -29.90
N GLY A 581 -0.49 4.35 -30.68
CA GLY A 581 -1.12 4.41 -32.00
C GLY A 581 -0.28 5.08 -33.09
N ARG A 582 0.98 5.46 -32.81
CA ARG A 582 1.88 6.07 -33.82
C ARG A 582 2.66 5.05 -34.63
N PHE A 583 2.88 3.87 -34.09
CA PHE A 583 3.76 2.86 -34.68
C PHE A 583 3.06 1.52 -34.81
N ASP A 584 3.21 0.88 -35.97
CA ASP A 584 3.06 -0.56 -36.09
C ASP A 584 4.38 -1.22 -35.67
N TYR A 585 4.50 -1.56 -34.40
CA TYR A 585 5.73 -2.12 -33.84
C TYR A 585 6.17 -3.41 -34.55
N ASN A 586 5.22 -4.21 -35.06
CA ASN A 586 5.55 -5.45 -35.78
C ASN A 586 6.26 -5.19 -37.11
N ALA A 587 5.97 -4.07 -37.75
CA ALA A 587 6.59 -3.65 -39.01
C ALA A 587 8.00 -3.02 -38.84
N LEU A 588 8.35 -2.63 -37.60
CA LEU A 588 9.63 -1.94 -37.31
C LEU A 588 10.79 -2.94 -37.18
N THR A 589 11.41 -3.33 -38.29
CA THR A 589 12.53 -4.28 -38.31
C THR A 589 13.80 -3.78 -37.64
N GLN A 590 13.93 -2.48 -37.38
CA GLN A 590 15.05 -1.85 -36.67
C GLN A 590 14.99 -2.11 -35.14
N LEU A 591 13.83 -2.47 -34.60
CA LEU A 591 13.66 -2.89 -33.20
C LEU A 591 14.05 -4.35 -33.04
N SER A 592 14.54 -4.70 -31.84
CA SER A 592 14.74 -6.10 -31.46
C SER A 592 13.43 -6.90 -31.53
N THR A 593 13.51 -8.20 -31.77
CA THR A 593 12.31 -9.07 -31.84
C THR A 593 11.52 -9.03 -30.52
N GLU A 594 12.23 -9.04 -29.38
CA GLU A 594 11.64 -8.95 -28.07
C GLU A 594 10.95 -7.60 -27.85
N ALA A 595 11.60 -6.49 -28.20
CA ALA A 595 11.01 -5.16 -28.09
C ALA A 595 9.73 -5.03 -28.93
N ARG A 596 9.73 -5.52 -30.19
CA ARG A 596 8.52 -5.52 -31.03
C ARG A 596 7.35 -6.24 -30.41
N GLN A 597 7.58 -7.45 -29.88
CA GLN A 597 6.54 -8.25 -29.23
C GLN A 597 6.00 -7.56 -27.97
N LYS A 598 6.89 -7.05 -27.12
CA LYS A 598 6.52 -6.38 -25.86
C LYS A 598 5.80 -5.05 -26.11
N LEU A 599 6.30 -4.23 -27.02
CA LEU A 599 5.67 -2.95 -27.36
C LEU A 599 4.29 -3.15 -28.00
N SER A 600 4.13 -4.16 -28.87
CA SER A 600 2.82 -4.50 -29.47
C SER A 600 1.81 -5.00 -28.43
N ALA A 601 2.26 -5.80 -27.46
CA ALA A 601 1.37 -6.36 -26.43
C ALA A 601 0.94 -5.31 -25.39
N ILE A 602 1.85 -4.42 -24.99
CA ILE A 602 1.63 -3.45 -23.91
C ILE A 602 1.00 -2.16 -24.45
N ASP A 603 1.36 -1.74 -25.66
CA ASP A 603 0.97 -0.49 -26.32
C ASP A 603 1.14 0.73 -25.39
N PRO A 604 2.40 1.06 -25.02
CA PRO A 604 2.68 2.12 -24.05
C PRO A 604 2.22 3.50 -24.56
N GLU A 605 1.76 4.35 -23.65
CA GLU A 605 1.30 5.71 -24.00
C GLU A 605 2.44 6.64 -24.37
N THR A 606 3.57 6.49 -23.65
CA THR A 606 4.70 7.41 -23.76
C THR A 606 6.01 6.67 -24.02
N LEU A 607 7.00 7.40 -24.52
CA LEU A 607 8.33 6.86 -24.76
C LEU A 607 9.04 6.46 -23.44
N ALA A 608 8.79 7.20 -22.36
CA ALA A 608 9.32 6.84 -21.06
C ALA A 608 8.72 5.50 -20.55
N GLN A 609 7.43 5.27 -20.75
CA GLN A 609 6.81 3.97 -20.44
C GLN A 609 7.45 2.85 -21.27
N ALA A 610 7.63 3.06 -22.57
CA ALA A 610 8.31 2.10 -23.43
C ALA A 610 9.72 1.74 -22.91
N SER A 611 10.48 2.73 -22.41
CA SER A 611 11.84 2.51 -21.89
C SER A 611 11.88 1.68 -20.58
N ARG A 612 10.77 1.57 -19.86
CA ARG A 612 10.65 0.79 -18.62
C ARG A 612 10.18 -0.64 -18.84
N ILE A 613 9.77 -0.99 -20.06
CA ILE A 613 9.32 -2.34 -20.40
C ILE A 613 10.53 -3.29 -20.41
N PRO A 614 10.55 -4.37 -19.63
CA PRO A 614 11.62 -5.37 -19.69
C PRO A 614 11.74 -5.96 -21.09
N GLY A 615 12.95 -5.95 -21.65
CA GLY A 615 13.23 -6.41 -23.03
C GLY A 615 13.21 -5.29 -24.08
N VAL A 616 12.89 -4.05 -23.71
CA VAL A 616 13.11 -2.87 -24.55
C VAL A 616 14.43 -2.21 -24.17
N SER A 617 15.36 -2.18 -25.09
CA SER A 617 16.71 -1.65 -24.87
C SER A 617 16.79 -0.13 -25.11
N PRO A 618 17.84 0.57 -24.61
CA PRO A 618 18.10 1.96 -24.96
C PRO A 618 18.24 2.19 -26.47
N SER A 619 18.74 1.19 -27.22
CA SER A 619 18.84 1.22 -28.67
C SER A 619 17.46 1.25 -29.32
N ASP A 620 16.52 0.43 -28.84
CA ASP A 620 15.14 0.42 -29.34
C ASP A 620 14.46 1.78 -29.09
N ILE A 621 14.68 2.40 -27.93
CA ILE A 621 14.19 3.75 -27.62
C ILE A 621 14.78 4.79 -28.55
N SER A 622 16.09 4.69 -28.87
CA SER A 622 16.74 5.60 -29.84
C SER A 622 16.13 5.48 -31.23
N VAL A 623 15.80 4.26 -31.68
CA VAL A 623 15.09 4.03 -32.95
C VAL A 623 13.74 4.74 -32.94
N LEU A 624 12.95 4.60 -31.87
CA LEU A 624 11.66 5.28 -31.78
C LEU A 624 11.79 6.82 -31.79
N LEU A 625 12.81 7.37 -31.09
CA LEU A 625 13.12 8.82 -31.13
C LEU A 625 13.41 9.30 -32.54
N VAL A 626 14.27 8.59 -33.27
CA VAL A 626 14.61 8.93 -34.67
C VAL A 626 13.36 8.88 -35.55
N LEU A 627 12.51 7.87 -35.41
CA LEU A 627 11.25 7.77 -36.17
C LEU A 627 10.23 8.87 -35.81
N MET A 628 10.37 9.49 -34.63
CA MET A 628 9.59 10.67 -34.23
C MET A 628 10.18 11.98 -34.75
N GLY A 629 11.33 11.95 -35.47
CA GLY A 629 12.03 13.13 -35.98
C GLY A 629 12.76 13.93 -34.88
N ARG A 630 13.26 13.25 -33.86
CA ARG A 630 13.97 13.85 -32.71
C ARG A 630 15.32 13.21 -32.45
#